data_d29529b082deb2548333dfd89ea6a175
#
_entry.id   d29529b082deb2548333dfd89ea6a175
#
_cell.length_a   1.000
_cell.length_b   1.000
_cell.length_c   1.000
_cell.angle_alpha   90.00
_cell.angle_beta   90.00
_cell.angle_gamma   90.00
#
_symmetry.space_group_name_H-M   'P 1'
#
loop_
_entity.id
_entity.type
_entity.pdbx_description
1 polymer ?
#
loop_
_entity_poly.entity_id
_entity_poly.type
_entity_poly.pdbx_seq_one_letter_code
_entity_poly.pdbx_strand_id
1 'polypeptide(L)'
;MDNISKHVSYKEATRSNTALRRGIENIPDVDQLENMKVLAEKVFEPLRKWVGGPIKINRFYRSPELNVAIGGSKKSQHCHGLAID
;
A
#
# COMPACT_ATOMS: atom_id res chain seq x y z
N MET A 1 -10.98 -0.61 -9.88
CA MET A 1 -10.26 -1.76 -9.32
C MET A 1 -10.69 -1.97 -7.89
N ASP A 2 -11.12 -3.17 -7.56
CA ASP A 2 -11.80 -3.39 -6.28
C ASP A 2 -10.86 -3.83 -5.17
N ASN A 3 -10.07 -4.87 -5.40
CA ASN A 3 -9.21 -5.41 -4.34
C ASN A 3 -7.81 -5.73 -4.83
N ILE A 4 -6.85 -5.55 -3.93
CA ILE A 4 -5.46 -5.99 -4.10
C ILE A 4 -5.37 -7.48 -3.80
N SER A 5 -6.06 -7.92 -2.75
CA SER A 5 -6.23 -9.32 -2.39
C SER A 5 -7.57 -9.50 -1.70
N LYS A 6 -7.87 -10.71 -1.22
CA LYS A 6 -9.16 -11.02 -0.60
C LYS A 6 -9.55 -10.05 0.51
N HIS A 7 -8.60 -9.63 1.33
CA HIS A 7 -8.86 -8.76 2.49
C HIS A 7 -8.17 -7.40 2.41
N VAL A 8 -7.60 -7.05 1.25
CA VAL A 8 -6.94 -5.75 1.03
C VAL A 8 -7.60 -5.05 -0.13
N SER A 9 -8.36 -3.99 0.15
CA SER A 9 -8.98 -3.19 -0.90
C SER A 9 -7.96 -2.25 -1.53
N TYR A 10 -8.19 -1.87 -2.78
CA TYR A 10 -7.37 -0.86 -3.46
C TYR A 10 -7.39 0.47 -2.70
N LYS A 11 -8.58 0.87 -2.24
CA LYS A 11 -8.76 2.10 -1.49
C LYS A 11 -7.92 2.11 -0.20
N GLU A 12 -7.95 1.01 0.54
CA GLU A 12 -7.17 0.86 1.77
C GLU A 12 -5.67 0.87 1.50
N ALA A 13 -5.25 0.18 0.44
CA ALA A 13 -3.84 0.06 0.09
C ALA A 13 -3.23 1.37 -0.41
N THR A 14 -4.04 2.29 -0.91
CA THR A 14 -3.56 3.58 -1.44
C THR A 14 -4.00 4.77 -0.59
N ARG A 15 -4.63 4.53 0.57
CA ARG A 15 -5.12 5.60 1.41
C ARG A 15 -3.99 6.41 2.03
N SER A 16 -4.12 7.75 1.97
CA SER A 16 -3.21 8.67 2.64
C SER A 16 -3.93 9.97 2.94
N ASN A 17 -4.00 10.34 4.21
CA ASN A 17 -4.58 11.63 4.62
C ASN A 17 -3.74 12.79 4.13
N THR A 18 -2.42 12.64 4.10
CA THR A 18 -1.50 13.66 3.58
C THR A 18 -1.74 13.90 2.09
N ALA A 19 -1.91 12.82 1.31
CA ALA A 19 -2.19 12.93 -0.12
C ALA A 19 -3.50 13.70 -0.36
N LEU A 20 -4.54 13.40 0.42
CA LEU A 20 -5.83 14.08 0.31
C LEU A 20 -5.70 15.57 0.63
N ARG A 21 -5.02 15.93 1.72
CA ARG A 21 -4.87 17.32 2.14
C ARG A 21 -4.05 18.15 1.16
N ARG A 22 -3.05 17.55 0.53
CA ARG A 22 -2.13 18.25 -0.38
C ARG A 22 -2.49 18.11 -1.84
N GLY A 23 -3.55 17.37 -2.16
CA GLY A 23 -3.96 17.15 -3.55
C GLY A 23 -2.95 16.34 -4.34
N ILE A 24 -2.20 15.45 -3.70
CA ILE A 24 -1.21 14.59 -4.32
C ILE A 24 -1.86 13.28 -4.75
N GLU A 25 -1.64 12.86 -5.99
CA GLU A 25 -2.11 11.57 -6.45
C GLU A 25 -1.27 10.45 -5.84
N ASN A 26 -1.94 9.40 -5.36
CA ASN A 26 -1.29 8.22 -4.80
C ASN A 26 -1.77 6.97 -5.55
N ILE A 27 -1.44 6.92 -6.84
CA ILE A 27 -1.91 5.90 -7.77
C ILE A 27 -0.72 5.05 -8.22
N PRO A 28 -0.69 3.74 -7.89
CA PRO A 28 0.39 2.85 -8.35
C PRO A 28 0.28 2.56 -9.85
N ASP A 29 1.43 2.37 -10.50
CA ASP A 29 1.46 1.88 -11.87
C ASP A 29 1.24 0.36 -11.90
N VAL A 30 1.27 -0.22 -13.12
CA VAL A 30 1.00 -1.65 -13.31
C VAL A 30 2.00 -2.53 -12.56
N ASP A 31 3.29 -2.20 -12.62
CA ASP A 31 4.33 -2.99 -11.96
C ASP A 31 4.23 -2.88 -10.44
N GLN A 32 3.99 -1.68 -9.94
CA GLN A 32 3.80 -1.43 -8.51
C GLN A 32 2.57 -2.16 -8.00
N LEU A 33 1.47 -2.12 -8.75
CA LEU A 33 0.24 -2.81 -8.38
C LEU A 33 0.44 -4.32 -8.32
N GLU A 34 1.20 -4.89 -9.26
CA GLU A 34 1.52 -6.31 -9.27
C GLU A 34 2.35 -6.70 -8.04
N ASN A 35 3.33 -5.88 -7.68
CA ASN A 35 4.11 -6.09 -6.45
C ASN A 35 3.23 -6.06 -5.21
N MET A 36 2.27 -5.14 -5.16
CA MET A 36 1.32 -5.05 -4.05
C MET A 36 0.47 -6.32 -3.94
N LYS A 37 -0.01 -6.84 -5.05
CA LYS A 37 -0.82 -8.07 -5.07
C LYS A 37 -0.03 -9.26 -4.56
N VAL A 38 1.21 -9.42 -5.03
CA VAL A 38 2.09 -10.52 -4.60
C VAL A 38 2.35 -10.42 -3.11
N LEU A 39 2.72 -9.25 -2.61
CA LEU A 39 3.00 -9.05 -1.19
C LEU A 39 1.76 -9.33 -0.34
N ALA A 40 0.61 -8.83 -0.76
CA ALA A 40 -0.63 -9.05 -0.03
C ALA A 40 -0.99 -10.54 0.04
N GLU A 41 -0.93 -11.24 -1.06
CA GLU A 41 -1.29 -12.66 -1.12
C GLU A 41 -0.28 -13.56 -0.40
N LYS A 42 1.01 -13.25 -0.50
CA LYS A 42 2.08 -14.11 0.04
C LYS A 42 2.40 -13.83 1.50
N VAL A 43 2.17 -12.61 1.97
CA VAL A 43 2.55 -12.20 3.32
C VAL A 43 1.34 -11.78 4.14
N PHE A 44 0.57 -10.82 3.67
CA PHE A 44 -0.53 -10.24 4.45
C PHE A 44 -1.64 -11.24 4.71
N GLU A 45 -2.14 -11.92 3.69
CA GLU A 45 -3.25 -12.86 3.85
C GLU A 45 -2.89 -14.04 4.76
N PRO A 46 -1.72 -14.70 4.61
CA PRO A 46 -1.31 -15.74 5.55
C PRO A 46 -1.18 -15.24 6.99
N LEU A 47 -0.62 -14.04 7.17
CA LEU A 47 -0.47 -13.45 8.50
C LEU A 47 -1.84 -13.18 9.14
N ARG A 48 -2.77 -12.63 8.37
CA ARG A 48 -4.14 -12.38 8.83
C ARG A 48 -4.83 -13.67 9.27
N LYS A 49 -4.65 -14.73 8.50
CA LYS A 49 -5.20 -16.05 8.82
C LYS A 49 -4.59 -16.60 10.10
N TRP A 50 -3.27 -16.46 10.25
CA TRP A 50 -2.57 -16.91 11.44
C TRP A 50 -3.01 -16.18 12.70
N VAL A 51 -3.19 -14.87 12.62
CA VAL A 51 -3.70 -14.03 13.71
C VAL A 51 -5.16 -14.37 14.03
N GLY A 52 -5.93 -14.81 13.03
CA GLY A 52 -7.32 -15.21 13.22
C GLY A 52 -8.32 -14.07 13.13
N GLY A 53 -7.93 -12.93 12.55
CA GLY A 53 -8.83 -11.79 12.43
C GLY A 53 -8.24 -10.62 11.64
N PRO A 54 -9.00 -9.54 11.54
CA PRO A 54 -8.58 -8.37 10.77
C PRO A 54 -7.30 -7.75 11.28
N ILE A 55 -6.45 -7.30 10.34
CA ILE A 55 -5.23 -6.54 10.63
C ILE A 55 -5.36 -5.20 9.92
N LYS A 56 -5.20 -4.10 10.66
CA LYS A 56 -5.27 -2.77 10.08
C LYS A 56 -3.99 -2.47 9.29
N ILE A 57 -4.17 -2.01 8.04
CA ILE A 57 -3.07 -1.54 7.21
C ILE A 57 -2.96 -0.03 7.40
N ASN A 58 -1.81 0.43 7.89
CA ASN A 58 -1.53 1.86 8.04
C ASN A 58 -0.92 2.45 6.79
N ARG A 59 -0.01 1.72 6.15
CA ARG A 59 0.67 2.15 4.93
C ARG A 59 0.92 0.95 4.03
N PHE A 60 0.67 1.12 2.75
CA PHE A 60 1.01 0.12 1.76
C PHE A 60 1.73 0.80 0.59
N TYR A 61 0.97 1.42 -0.32
CA TYR A 61 1.58 2.13 -1.44
C TYR A 61 1.73 3.61 -1.12
N ARG A 62 2.82 4.19 -1.60
CA ARG A 62 3.10 5.61 -1.49
C ARG A 62 3.78 6.08 -2.76
N SER A 63 3.14 7.02 -3.48
CA SER A 63 3.73 7.57 -4.71
C SER A 63 5.05 8.28 -4.40
N PRO A 64 5.97 8.37 -5.37
CA PRO A 64 7.23 9.11 -5.17
C PRO A 64 6.99 10.57 -4.74
N GLU A 65 6.01 11.25 -5.33
CA GLU A 65 5.66 12.62 -4.97
C GLU A 65 5.20 12.71 -3.51
N LEU A 66 4.31 11.80 -3.09
CA LEU A 66 3.84 11.76 -1.71
C LEU A 66 4.99 11.42 -0.76
N ASN A 67 5.86 10.51 -1.15
CA ASN A 67 7.02 10.12 -0.34
C ASN A 67 7.92 11.31 -0.05
N VAL A 68 8.20 12.15 -1.04
CA VAL A 68 8.98 13.37 -0.87
C VAL A 68 8.25 14.33 0.06
N ALA A 69 6.95 14.52 -0.12
CA ALA A 69 6.15 15.45 0.67
C ALA A 69 6.15 15.12 2.17
N ILE A 70 6.24 13.85 2.53
CA ILE A 70 6.26 13.42 3.94
C ILE A 70 7.67 13.18 4.48
N GLY A 71 8.71 13.48 3.68
CA GLY A 71 10.10 13.32 4.09
C GLY A 71 10.60 11.88 4.09
N GLY A 72 9.97 11.00 3.31
CA GLY A 72 10.39 9.61 3.22
C GLY A 72 11.67 9.42 2.41
N SER A 73 12.27 8.24 2.55
CA SER A 73 13.48 7.87 1.80
C SER A 73 13.16 7.75 0.31
N LYS A 74 14.07 8.23 -0.54
CA LYS A 74 13.96 8.07 -1.99
C LYS A 74 13.98 6.60 -2.42
N LYS A 75 14.50 5.72 -1.56
CA LYS A 75 14.57 4.27 -1.81
C LYS A 75 13.48 3.50 -1.07
N SER A 76 12.43 4.18 -0.62
CA SER A 76 11.35 3.54 0.13
C SER A 76 10.70 2.42 -0.69
N GLN A 77 10.54 1.25 -0.09
CA GLN A 77 9.87 0.13 -0.73
C GLN A 77 8.36 0.33 -0.85
N HIS A 78 7.76 1.23 -0.08
CA HIS A 78 6.35 1.61 -0.25
C HIS A 78 6.09 2.21 -1.64
N CYS A 79 7.08 2.89 -2.23
CA CYS A 79 6.97 3.46 -3.58
C CYS A 79 6.96 2.39 -4.68
N HIS A 80 7.34 1.17 -4.36
CA HIS A 80 7.36 0.05 -5.31
C HIS A 80 6.26 -0.99 -5.00
N GLY A 81 5.45 -0.77 -3.96
CA GLY A 81 4.46 -1.73 -3.54
C GLY A 81 5.06 -2.96 -2.87
N LEU A 82 6.24 -2.81 -2.26
CA LEU A 82 7.00 -3.92 -1.67
C LEU A 82 7.02 -3.90 -0.14
N ALA A 83 6.27 -3.02 0.49
CA ALA A 83 6.20 -2.94 1.96
C ALA A 83 4.78 -2.62 2.42
N ILE A 84 4.40 -3.18 3.58
CA ILE A 84 3.12 -2.91 4.26
C ILE A 84 3.45 -2.61 5.72
N ASP A 85 2.87 -1.58 6.27
CA ASP A 85 2.95 -1.27 7.71
C ASP A 85 1.60 -1.43 8.40
#